data_d021c6de8cd5d8108b1a658aa13b20dc
#
_entry.id   d021c6de8cd5d8108b1a658aa13b20dc
#
_cell.length_a   1.000
_cell.length_b   1.000
_cell.length_c   1.000
_cell.angle_alpha   90.00
_cell.angle_beta   90.00
_cell.angle_gamma   90.00
#
_symmetry.space_group_name_H-M   'P 1'
#
loop_
_entity.id
_entity.type
_entity.pdbx_description
1 polymer ?
#
loop_
_entity_poly.entity_id
_entity_poly.type
_entity_poly.pdbx_seq_one_letter_code
_entity_poly.pdbx_strand_id
1 'polypeptide(L)'
;MKRWLIAPALALLPVAPAVTQEGSPIQAAATALGAAKVQTIQFSGRGSDFIFGQAYDGSSPWPRFTLPSYVITIDYATSSMRDDRRRAQVENPPLGGGFQPITGELRQIWMLSNGVAWDVAGENAVPAAVERDLRTAVEGRTAQIWMTPHGFIKAALAGQATPRVDEVRGAKKTVITVTTPTKVKLEGVLNDQHLVEHIETWLSHPVIGDMVYEADFSGYKEFAGVRFPTRIVHRSGGYPVLDVTITDVRTNVPVKFDVPEAIRQAKAPAPGPIVPERVFDGVWIMPGGAKSVLVEFRDHLIVVDAPDGEARSIAVIDAVKKLVPNKPIRYVINTHSHFDHASGLRTYAAEGATVVTHHGNIPYFEQVWSGPRTIDPDRLARSGRRATFEGVNGSRTFSDGVRRLVVYHYAGNFHNPGMLMVHLPKERILIEADSFTPAATNDQAPGGVVNLVHFYQAVERLRLPVEQIIPIHGRLVTMDDLRTAAANFGNTQLWER
;
A
#
# COMPACT_ATOMS: atom_id res chain seq x y z
N MET A 1 57.12 -51.50 -10.50
CA MET A 1 56.38 -50.25 -10.23
C MET A 1 54.96 -50.67 -9.89
N LYS A 2 54.61 -50.68 -8.60
CA LYS A 2 53.26 -51.04 -8.11
C LYS A 2 52.44 -49.70 -7.91
N ARG A 3 51.38 -49.51 -8.69
CA ARG A 3 50.42 -48.41 -8.51
C ARG A 3 49.41 -48.83 -7.44
N TRP A 4 49.36 -48.07 -6.38
CA TRP A 4 48.30 -48.17 -5.37
C TRP A 4 47.10 -47.24 -5.81
N LEU A 5 45.95 -47.89 -5.99
CA LEU A 5 44.68 -47.22 -6.18
C LEU A 5 44.11 -46.87 -4.78
N ILE A 6 44.00 -45.59 -4.45
CA ILE A 6 43.30 -45.11 -3.26
C ILE A 6 41.85 -44.86 -3.67
N ALA A 7 40.91 -45.63 -3.14
CA ALA A 7 39.48 -45.39 -3.26
C ALA A 7 39.07 -44.30 -2.25
N PRO A 8 38.20 -43.32 -2.62
CA PRO A 8 37.71 -42.39 -1.65
C PRO A 8 36.64 -43.05 -0.77
N ALA A 9 36.86 -43.05 0.53
CA ALA A 9 35.85 -43.45 1.51
C ALA A 9 34.77 -42.35 1.58
N LEU A 10 33.55 -42.69 1.17
CA LEU A 10 32.37 -41.86 1.34
C LEU A 10 32.00 -41.86 2.83
N ALA A 11 32.33 -40.79 3.55
CA ALA A 11 31.87 -40.59 4.92
C ALA A 11 30.36 -40.27 4.90
N LEU A 12 29.55 -41.24 5.25
CA LEU A 12 28.15 -41.06 5.60
C LEU A 12 28.10 -40.25 6.89
N LEU A 13 27.76 -38.95 6.79
CA LEU A 13 27.41 -38.15 7.95
C LEU A 13 26.08 -38.69 8.52
N PRO A 14 26.00 -38.96 9.82
CA PRO A 14 24.75 -39.41 10.41
C PRO A 14 23.72 -38.26 10.30
N VAL A 15 22.61 -38.54 9.63
CA VAL A 15 21.40 -37.70 9.73
C VAL A 15 20.92 -37.81 11.17
N ALA A 16 21.12 -36.77 11.95
CA ALA A 16 20.60 -36.72 13.32
C ALA A 16 19.07 -36.86 13.24
N PRO A 17 18.44 -37.73 14.01
CA PRO A 17 16.99 -37.85 14.05
C PRO A 17 16.42 -36.53 14.54
N ALA A 18 15.35 -36.05 13.90
CA ALA A 18 14.58 -34.94 14.39
C ALA A 18 14.07 -35.34 15.79
N VAL A 19 14.67 -34.77 16.82
CA VAL A 19 14.26 -34.98 18.21
C VAL A 19 12.91 -34.27 18.38
N THR A 20 11.84 -35.05 18.36
CA THR A 20 10.54 -34.65 18.87
C THR A 20 10.65 -34.61 20.40
N GLN A 21 11.21 -33.51 20.92
CA GLN A 21 11.29 -33.29 22.36
C GLN A 21 9.90 -32.89 22.86
N GLU A 22 9.21 -33.76 23.61
CA GLU A 22 8.19 -33.33 24.58
C GLU A 22 8.86 -32.29 25.47
N GLY A 23 8.44 -30.98 25.28
CA GLY A 23 9.02 -29.84 25.97
C GLY A 23 9.56 -28.72 25.08
N SER A 24 9.49 -28.84 23.72
CA SER A 24 9.91 -27.70 22.91
C SER A 24 8.95 -26.50 23.10
N PRO A 25 9.44 -25.24 23.10
CA PRO A 25 8.59 -24.05 23.21
C PRO A 25 7.47 -24.01 22.17
N ILE A 26 7.71 -24.55 20.99
CA ILE A 26 6.71 -24.65 19.90
C ILE A 26 5.59 -25.61 20.28
N GLN A 27 5.92 -26.77 20.85
CA GLN A 27 4.92 -27.74 21.29
C GLN A 27 4.12 -27.22 22.51
N ALA A 28 4.78 -26.51 23.43
CA ALA A 28 4.12 -25.85 24.54
C ALA A 28 3.15 -24.77 24.05
N ALA A 29 3.53 -23.96 23.06
CA ALA A 29 2.67 -22.96 22.45
C ALA A 29 1.49 -23.60 21.67
N ALA A 30 1.75 -24.68 20.94
CA ALA A 30 0.68 -25.43 20.24
C ALA A 30 -0.36 -25.98 21.21
N THR A 31 0.08 -26.50 22.35
CA THR A 31 -0.79 -27.01 23.42
C THR A 31 -1.55 -25.84 24.07
N ALA A 32 -0.85 -24.77 24.45
CA ALA A 32 -1.46 -23.59 25.08
C ALA A 32 -2.53 -22.92 24.23
N LEU A 33 -2.36 -22.87 22.91
CA LEU A 33 -3.33 -22.32 21.96
C LEU A 33 -4.42 -23.32 21.54
N GLY A 34 -4.20 -24.64 21.71
CA GLY A 34 -5.03 -25.69 21.10
C GLY A 34 -4.86 -25.78 19.57
N ALA A 35 -3.73 -25.30 19.03
CA ALA A 35 -3.54 -25.07 17.59
C ALA A 35 -3.56 -26.36 16.75
N ALA A 36 -3.14 -27.51 17.31
CA ALA A 36 -3.11 -28.80 16.59
C ALA A 36 -4.50 -29.27 16.11
N LYS A 37 -5.55 -28.90 16.83
CA LYS A 37 -6.94 -29.32 16.54
C LYS A 37 -7.67 -28.42 15.54
N VAL A 38 -7.09 -27.27 15.19
CA VAL A 38 -7.72 -26.27 14.33
C VAL A 38 -7.31 -26.48 12.88
N GLN A 39 -8.24 -26.81 12.00
CA GLN A 39 -8.03 -26.82 10.54
C GLN A 39 -8.50 -25.50 9.95
N THR A 40 -9.71 -25.09 10.30
CA THR A 40 -10.27 -23.79 9.92
C THR A 40 -10.61 -22.99 11.17
N ILE A 41 -10.52 -21.67 11.06
CA ILE A 41 -10.91 -20.75 12.11
C ILE A 41 -11.70 -19.59 11.52
N GLN A 42 -12.78 -19.22 12.23
CA GLN A 42 -13.49 -17.98 11.98
C GLN A 42 -13.48 -17.18 13.26
N PHE A 43 -13.11 -15.92 13.15
CA PHE A 43 -13.20 -14.99 14.26
C PHE A 43 -13.86 -13.70 13.82
N SER A 44 -14.62 -13.09 14.70
CA SER A 44 -15.35 -11.85 14.44
C SER A 44 -15.21 -10.86 15.56
N GLY A 45 -15.36 -9.60 15.21
CA GLY A 45 -15.21 -8.50 16.14
C GLY A 45 -15.56 -7.15 15.52
N ARG A 46 -15.06 -6.11 16.16
CA ARG A 46 -15.22 -4.71 15.77
C ARG A 46 -13.99 -3.91 16.16
N GLY A 47 -13.81 -2.74 15.57
CA GLY A 47 -12.64 -1.90 15.90
C GLY A 47 -12.43 -0.78 14.94
N SER A 48 -11.20 -0.65 14.48
CA SER A 48 -10.78 0.35 13.50
C SER A 48 -9.84 -0.28 12.49
N ASP A 49 -9.91 0.17 11.25
CA ASP A 49 -8.83 0.02 10.29
C ASP A 49 -8.33 1.38 9.80
N PHE A 50 -7.21 1.37 9.11
CA PHE A 50 -6.50 2.58 8.74
C PHE A 50 -5.99 2.45 7.31
N ILE A 51 -6.03 3.55 6.55
CA ILE A 51 -5.63 3.52 5.15
C ILE A 51 -4.15 3.83 5.01
N PHE A 52 -3.36 2.77 4.91
CA PHE A 52 -1.92 2.83 4.72
C PHE A 52 -1.51 3.68 3.51
N GLY A 53 -0.50 4.54 3.68
CA GLY A 53 0.04 5.38 2.63
C GLY A 53 -0.74 6.64 2.29
N GLN A 54 -1.80 6.95 3.06
CA GLN A 54 -2.73 8.06 2.81
C GLN A 54 -2.76 9.08 3.95
N ALA A 55 -1.67 9.20 4.72
CA ALA A 55 -1.58 10.11 5.86
C ALA A 55 -1.78 11.57 5.44
N TYR A 56 -2.39 12.37 6.33
CA TYR A 56 -2.58 13.80 6.09
C TYR A 56 -1.24 14.49 5.80
N ASP A 57 -0.19 14.19 6.57
CA ASP A 57 1.19 14.60 6.30
C ASP A 57 2.18 13.50 6.73
N GLY A 58 3.48 13.74 6.50
CA GLY A 58 4.54 12.76 6.82
C GLY A 58 4.73 12.44 8.30
N SER A 59 4.08 13.16 9.22
CA SER A 59 4.12 12.93 10.68
C SER A 59 2.79 12.41 11.25
N SER A 60 1.74 12.42 10.45
CA SER A 60 0.39 11.99 10.85
C SER A 60 0.23 10.48 10.76
N PRO A 61 -0.61 9.87 11.62
CA PRO A 61 -1.01 8.47 11.45
C PRO A 61 -1.84 8.29 10.19
N TRP A 62 -2.04 7.03 9.79
CA TRP A 62 -2.92 6.68 8.69
C TRP A 62 -4.38 7.07 9.01
N PRO A 63 -5.18 7.56 8.01
CA PRO A 63 -6.58 7.90 8.21
C PRO A 63 -7.37 6.72 8.77
N ARG A 64 -8.14 6.99 9.82
CA ARG A 64 -8.87 5.98 10.59
C ARG A 64 -10.34 5.87 10.15
N PHE A 65 -10.81 4.62 10.10
CA PHE A 65 -12.22 4.27 9.92
C PHE A 65 -12.67 3.35 11.03
N THR A 66 -13.94 3.40 11.41
CA THR A 66 -14.52 2.39 12.28
C THR A 66 -14.77 1.11 11.48
N LEU A 67 -14.65 -0.02 12.16
CA LEU A 67 -15.09 -1.33 11.70
C LEU A 67 -16.27 -1.79 12.57
N PRO A 68 -17.52 -1.46 12.23
CA PRO A 68 -18.69 -1.97 12.93
C PRO A 68 -18.79 -3.50 12.86
N SER A 69 -18.27 -4.09 11.80
CA SER A 69 -18.21 -5.53 11.58
C SER A 69 -16.88 -5.92 10.93
N TYR A 70 -16.26 -6.94 11.52
CA TYR A 70 -15.02 -7.56 11.03
C TYR A 70 -15.11 -9.06 11.22
N VAL A 71 -15.09 -9.83 10.13
CA VAL A 71 -15.18 -11.29 10.14
C VAL A 71 -14.11 -11.89 9.24
N ILE A 72 -13.20 -12.66 9.83
CA ILE A 72 -12.18 -13.40 9.10
C ILE A 72 -12.47 -14.89 9.20
N THR A 73 -12.38 -15.57 8.08
CA THR A 73 -12.44 -17.04 8.01
C THR A 73 -11.20 -17.55 7.29
N ILE A 74 -10.45 -18.45 7.91
CA ILE A 74 -9.19 -19.00 7.40
C ILE A 74 -9.27 -20.53 7.35
N ASP A 75 -8.80 -21.09 6.25
CA ASP A 75 -8.40 -22.49 6.12
C ASP A 75 -6.90 -22.59 6.00
N TYR A 76 -6.24 -23.13 7.03
CA TYR A 76 -4.78 -23.25 7.08
C TYR A 76 -4.27 -24.38 6.17
N ALA A 77 -5.07 -25.39 5.86
CA ALA A 77 -4.65 -26.50 5.01
C ALA A 77 -4.49 -26.07 3.55
N THR A 78 -5.36 -25.20 3.08
CA THR A 78 -5.36 -24.70 1.71
C THR A 78 -4.75 -23.28 1.60
N SER A 79 -4.33 -22.68 2.71
CA SER A 79 -3.88 -21.28 2.78
C SER A 79 -4.92 -20.34 2.14
N SER A 80 -6.17 -20.53 2.50
CA SER A 80 -7.30 -19.78 1.95
C SER A 80 -7.95 -18.91 3.02
N MET A 81 -8.50 -17.77 2.61
CA MET A 81 -9.17 -16.85 3.53
C MET A 81 -10.32 -16.08 2.89
N ARG A 82 -11.25 -15.65 3.74
CA ARG A 82 -12.25 -14.62 3.48
C ARG A 82 -12.15 -13.57 4.58
N ASP A 83 -11.94 -12.33 4.20
CA ASP A 83 -12.03 -11.15 5.06
C ASP A 83 -13.29 -10.37 4.64
N ASP A 84 -14.29 -10.30 5.53
CA ASP A 84 -15.57 -9.61 5.31
C ASP A 84 -15.70 -8.51 6.36
N ARG A 85 -15.51 -7.28 5.93
CA ARG A 85 -15.54 -6.12 6.82
C ARG A 85 -16.51 -5.05 6.36
N ARG A 86 -17.04 -4.31 7.32
CA ARG A 86 -17.80 -3.09 7.09
C ARG A 86 -17.03 -1.93 7.69
N ARG A 87 -16.94 -0.88 6.93
CA ARG A 87 -16.17 0.32 7.24
C ARG A 87 -17.11 1.52 7.28
N ALA A 88 -16.94 2.41 8.25
CA ALA A 88 -17.70 3.66 8.33
C ALA A 88 -16.78 4.84 8.68
N GLN A 89 -17.17 6.03 8.26
CA GLN A 89 -16.47 7.27 8.55
C GLN A 89 -16.43 7.54 10.05
N VAL A 90 -15.33 8.06 10.55
CA VAL A 90 -15.18 8.43 11.97
C VAL A 90 -14.70 9.86 12.17
N GLU A 91 -13.93 10.38 11.25
CA GLU A 91 -13.35 11.73 11.35
C GLU A 91 -14.20 12.74 10.58
N ASN A 92 -14.40 13.94 11.18
CA ASN A 92 -15.15 15.03 10.60
C ASN A 92 -14.50 16.38 10.94
N PRO A 93 -13.94 17.13 9.96
CA PRO A 93 -13.77 16.71 8.56
C PRO A 93 -12.76 15.56 8.44
N PRO A 94 -12.87 14.72 7.39
CA PRO A 94 -11.89 13.68 7.14
C PRO A 94 -10.54 14.28 6.75
N LEU A 95 -9.45 13.77 7.33
CA LEU A 95 -8.09 14.18 7.02
C LEU A 95 -7.33 13.04 6.33
N GLY A 96 -6.55 13.38 5.30
CA GLY A 96 -5.82 12.41 4.48
C GLY A 96 -6.66 11.86 3.33
N GLY A 97 -6.11 10.85 2.63
CA GLY A 97 -6.74 10.18 1.50
C GLY A 97 -7.60 8.98 1.88
N GLY A 98 -7.92 8.11 0.89
CA GLY A 98 -8.55 6.84 1.15
C GLY A 98 -10.05 6.75 0.90
N PHE A 99 -10.54 7.39 -0.16
CA PHE A 99 -11.95 7.40 -0.57
C PHE A 99 -12.90 8.07 0.45
N GLN A 100 -12.41 9.06 1.16
CA GLN A 100 -13.20 9.86 2.08
C GLN A 100 -13.99 10.96 1.36
N PRO A 101 -15.17 11.35 1.87
CA PRO A 101 -15.88 10.72 2.98
C PRO A 101 -16.66 9.47 2.55
N ILE A 102 -16.82 8.53 3.48
CA ILE A 102 -17.71 7.37 3.30
C ILE A 102 -19.09 7.73 3.84
N THR A 103 -20.11 7.66 2.99
CA THR A 103 -21.50 7.84 3.41
C THR A 103 -22.08 6.47 3.82
N GLY A 104 -22.54 6.38 5.07
CA GLY A 104 -23.04 5.12 5.63
C GLY A 104 -21.93 4.09 5.86
N GLU A 105 -22.18 2.83 5.53
CA GLU A 105 -21.23 1.73 5.67
C GLU A 105 -20.78 1.19 4.30
N LEU A 106 -19.49 1.08 4.11
CA LEU A 106 -18.87 0.41 2.96
C LEU A 106 -18.51 -1.03 3.34
N ARG A 107 -19.17 -2.01 2.72
CA ARG A 107 -18.77 -3.42 2.85
C ARG A 107 -17.67 -3.75 1.86
N GLN A 108 -16.64 -4.44 2.35
CA GLN A 108 -15.54 -4.97 1.56
C GLN A 108 -15.34 -6.44 1.88
N ILE A 109 -15.18 -7.27 0.85
CA ILE A 109 -14.91 -8.69 0.99
C ILE A 109 -13.67 -9.02 0.15
N TRP A 110 -12.65 -9.51 0.83
CA TRP A 110 -11.39 -9.92 0.22
C TRP A 110 -11.23 -11.43 0.34
N MET A 111 -10.86 -12.07 -0.76
CA MET A 111 -10.76 -13.51 -0.88
C MET A 111 -9.37 -13.93 -1.31
N LEU A 112 -8.89 -15.04 -0.75
CA LEU A 112 -7.70 -15.76 -1.23
C LEU A 112 -8.01 -17.25 -1.22
N SER A 113 -7.71 -17.95 -2.31
CA SER A 113 -7.76 -19.41 -2.36
C SER A 113 -6.82 -19.95 -3.41
N ASN A 114 -6.06 -20.99 -3.04
CA ASN A 114 -5.12 -21.68 -3.95
C ASN A 114 -4.17 -20.70 -4.68
N GLY A 115 -3.68 -19.67 -3.99
CA GLY A 115 -2.78 -18.67 -4.57
C GLY A 115 -3.45 -17.67 -5.52
N VAL A 116 -4.78 -17.63 -5.57
CA VAL A 116 -5.56 -16.67 -6.37
C VAL A 116 -6.30 -15.74 -5.43
N ALA A 117 -6.16 -14.43 -5.62
CA ALA A 117 -6.85 -13.40 -4.85
C ALA A 117 -7.92 -12.70 -5.69
N TRP A 118 -9.07 -12.39 -5.09
CA TRP A 118 -10.13 -11.59 -5.71
C TRP A 118 -10.92 -10.83 -4.65
N ASP A 119 -11.63 -9.81 -5.10
CA ASP A 119 -12.54 -9.02 -4.29
C ASP A 119 -13.99 -9.33 -4.68
N VAL A 120 -14.93 -8.99 -3.80
CA VAL A 120 -16.36 -9.09 -4.10
C VAL A 120 -16.95 -7.68 -4.11
N ALA A 121 -17.42 -7.26 -5.27
CA ALA A 121 -18.11 -5.99 -5.48
C ALA A 121 -19.61 -6.26 -5.67
N GLY A 122 -20.43 -5.89 -4.68
CA GLY A 122 -21.84 -6.30 -4.65
C GLY A 122 -21.96 -7.82 -4.54
N GLU A 123 -22.51 -8.46 -5.57
CA GLU A 123 -22.63 -9.93 -5.69
C GLU A 123 -21.56 -10.54 -6.62
N ASN A 124 -20.75 -9.71 -7.29
CA ASN A 124 -19.83 -10.14 -8.32
C ASN A 124 -18.41 -10.31 -7.76
N ALA A 125 -17.74 -11.38 -8.20
CA ALA A 125 -16.30 -11.51 -8.01
C ALA A 125 -15.57 -10.67 -9.05
N VAL A 126 -14.62 -9.85 -8.60
CA VAL A 126 -13.77 -9.01 -9.43
C VAL A 126 -12.30 -9.30 -9.13
N PRO A 127 -11.38 -9.17 -10.11
CA PRO A 127 -9.95 -9.29 -9.84
C PRO A 127 -9.54 -8.39 -8.69
N ALA A 128 -8.71 -8.91 -7.78
CA ALA A 128 -8.20 -8.13 -6.67
C ALA A 128 -7.36 -6.96 -7.20
N ALA A 129 -7.57 -5.79 -6.63
CA ALA A 129 -6.68 -4.67 -6.85
C ALA A 129 -5.29 -4.97 -6.23
N VAL A 130 -4.25 -4.30 -6.73
CA VAL A 130 -2.95 -4.26 -6.07
C VAL A 130 -3.14 -3.60 -4.70
N GLU A 131 -2.57 -4.19 -3.65
CA GLU A 131 -2.63 -3.59 -2.32
C GLU A 131 -1.97 -2.21 -2.32
N ARG A 132 -2.38 -1.32 -1.43
CA ARG A 132 -1.87 0.06 -1.38
C ARG A 132 -0.38 0.17 -1.11
N ASP A 133 0.21 -0.85 -0.51
CA ASP A 133 1.66 -0.97 -0.32
C ASP A 133 2.36 -1.56 -1.55
N LEU A 134 1.65 -1.68 -2.67
CA LEU A 134 2.09 -2.24 -3.95
C LEU A 134 2.47 -3.72 -3.92
N ARG A 135 2.15 -4.42 -2.83
CA ARG A 135 2.19 -5.88 -2.81
C ARG A 135 1.05 -6.43 -3.66
N THR A 136 1.26 -7.62 -4.19
CA THR A 136 0.13 -8.35 -4.76
C THR A 136 -0.88 -8.69 -3.65
N ALA A 137 -2.17 -8.71 -3.98
CA ALA A 137 -3.19 -9.14 -3.03
C ALA A 137 -2.94 -10.56 -2.51
N VAL A 138 -2.32 -11.42 -3.31
CA VAL A 138 -1.90 -12.76 -2.91
C VAL A 138 -0.88 -12.72 -1.77
N GLU A 139 0.18 -11.91 -1.91
CA GLU A 139 1.23 -11.80 -0.89
C GLU A 139 0.69 -11.23 0.42
N GLY A 140 -0.06 -10.12 0.34
CA GLY A 140 -0.65 -9.47 1.51
C GLY A 140 -1.61 -10.38 2.27
N ARG A 141 -2.54 -11.03 1.57
CA ARG A 141 -3.54 -11.92 2.18
C ARG A 141 -2.92 -13.22 2.69
N THR A 142 -1.91 -13.73 2.01
CA THR A 142 -1.12 -14.88 2.50
C THR A 142 -0.41 -14.55 3.81
N ALA A 143 0.22 -13.38 3.92
CA ALA A 143 0.84 -12.95 5.15
C ALA A 143 -0.18 -12.86 6.30
N GLN A 144 -1.38 -12.32 6.07
CA GLN A 144 -2.44 -12.25 7.08
C GLN A 144 -2.84 -13.62 7.64
N ILE A 145 -2.93 -14.67 6.82
CA ILE A 145 -3.23 -16.03 7.26
C ILE A 145 -2.20 -16.50 8.30
N TRP A 146 -0.91 -16.37 7.96
CA TRP A 146 0.19 -16.89 8.77
C TRP A 146 0.56 -15.97 9.95
N MET A 147 0.16 -14.71 9.91
CA MET A 147 0.32 -13.75 11.01
C MET A 147 -0.84 -13.79 12.02
N THR A 148 -1.58 -14.89 12.10
CA THR A 148 -2.46 -15.21 13.23
C THR A 148 -1.70 -16.10 14.23
N PRO A 149 -1.99 -16.08 15.55
CA PRO A 149 -1.31 -16.94 16.52
C PRO A 149 -1.35 -18.42 16.14
N HIS A 150 -2.49 -18.92 15.69
CA HIS A 150 -2.67 -20.31 15.26
C HIS A 150 -1.91 -20.59 13.96
N GLY A 151 -1.97 -19.69 12.97
CA GLY A 151 -1.23 -19.82 11.72
C GLY A 151 0.28 -19.88 11.94
N PHE A 152 0.80 -18.97 12.77
CA PHE A 152 2.21 -18.92 13.11
C PHE A 152 2.71 -20.22 13.75
N ILE A 153 2.00 -20.73 14.77
CA ILE A 153 2.40 -21.99 15.43
C ILE A 153 2.21 -23.20 14.52
N LYS A 154 1.19 -23.22 13.66
CA LYS A 154 1.04 -24.26 12.64
C LYS A 154 2.19 -24.27 11.64
N ALA A 155 2.62 -23.08 11.18
CA ALA A 155 3.79 -22.97 10.32
C ALA A 155 5.06 -23.44 11.03
N ALA A 156 5.22 -23.11 12.33
CA ALA A 156 6.34 -23.56 13.15
C ALA A 156 6.37 -25.07 13.35
N LEU A 157 5.21 -25.71 13.50
CA LEU A 157 5.10 -27.18 13.61
C LEU A 157 5.39 -27.89 12.29
N ALA A 158 5.00 -27.31 11.15
CA ALA A 158 5.12 -27.92 9.83
C ALA A 158 6.49 -27.67 9.16
N GLY A 159 7.21 -26.64 9.57
CA GLY A 159 8.45 -26.17 8.93
C GLY A 159 9.68 -26.32 9.80
N GLN A 160 10.81 -25.81 9.27
CA GLN A 160 12.02 -25.63 10.06
C GLN A 160 11.87 -24.33 10.87
N ALA A 161 11.48 -24.48 12.13
CA ALA A 161 11.38 -23.37 13.07
C ALA A 161 12.53 -23.43 14.07
N THR A 162 13.13 -22.29 14.35
CA THR A 162 14.24 -22.16 15.27
C THR A 162 13.82 -21.32 16.48
N PRO A 163 13.57 -21.94 17.65
CA PRO A 163 13.36 -21.21 18.87
C PRO A 163 14.70 -20.73 19.44
N ARG A 164 14.72 -19.54 20.01
CA ARG A 164 15.83 -18.97 20.77
C ARG A 164 15.30 -18.16 21.95
N VAL A 165 16.14 -17.92 22.92
CA VAL A 165 15.85 -16.93 23.98
C VAL A 165 16.56 -15.65 23.63
N ASP A 166 15.84 -14.54 23.63
CA ASP A 166 16.36 -13.22 23.29
C ASP A 166 15.82 -12.16 24.26
N GLU A 167 16.45 -11.01 24.30
CA GLU A 167 15.95 -9.85 25.06
C GLU A 167 15.01 -9.03 24.19
N VAL A 168 13.72 -9.06 24.54
CA VAL A 168 12.68 -8.30 23.83
C VAL A 168 12.05 -7.32 24.83
N ARG A 169 12.14 -6.02 24.51
CA ARG A 169 11.59 -4.93 25.36
C ARG A 169 12.05 -5.02 26.82
N GLY A 170 13.33 -5.36 27.05
CA GLY A 170 13.94 -5.45 28.38
C GLY A 170 13.62 -6.72 29.17
N ALA A 171 13.03 -7.74 28.57
CA ALA A 171 12.73 -9.03 29.18
C ALA A 171 13.24 -10.19 28.31
N LYS A 172 13.71 -11.26 28.96
CA LYS A 172 14.05 -12.51 28.25
C LYS A 172 12.78 -13.20 27.77
N LYS A 173 12.65 -13.39 26.47
CA LYS A 173 11.49 -14.00 25.81
C LYS A 173 11.91 -15.13 24.92
N THR A 174 11.00 -16.08 24.68
CA THR A 174 11.16 -17.08 23.63
C THR A 174 10.77 -16.45 22.30
N VAL A 175 11.72 -16.42 21.36
CA VAL A 175 11.55 -15.94 19.99
C VAL A 175 11.64 -17.13 19.04
N ILE A 176 10.71 -17.25 18.12
CA ILE A 176 10.65 -18.31 17.12
C ILE A 176 10.75 -17.67 15.74
N THR A 177 11.74 -18.09 14.96
CA THR A 177 11.82 -17.75 13.53
C THR A 177 11.31 -18.93 12.71
N VAL A 178 10.44 -18.68 11.74
CA VAL A 178 9.85 -19.72 10.88
C VAL A 178 9.71 -19.24 9.45
N THR A 179 9.90 -20.15 8.49
CA THR A 179 9.48 -19.93 7.11
C THR A 179 8.18 -20.69 6.88
N THR A 180 7.13 -19.99 6.50
CA THR A 180 5.81 -20.58 6.26
C THR A 180 5.79 -21.49 5.03
N PRO A 181 4.79 -22.36 4.85
CA PRO A 181 4.62 -23.16 3.64
C PRO A 181 4.60 -22.32 2.36
N THR A 182 4.13 -21.07 2.45
CA THR A 182 4.07 -20.11 1.35
C THR A 182 5.32 -19.23 1.20
N LYS A 183 6.42 -19.61 1.89
CA LYS A 183 7.75 -18.96 1.83
C LYS A 183 7.84 -17.56 2.47
N VAL A 184 6.86 -17.18 3.27
CA VAL A 184 6.96 -15.96 4.09
C VAL A 184 7.82 -16.26 5.32
N LYS A 185 8.84 -15.43 5.58
CA LYS A 185 9.65 -15.52 6.79
C LYS A 185 8.99 -14.70 7.90
N LEU A 186 8.70 -15.35 9.02
CA LEU A 186 8.10 -14.73 10.19
C LEU A 186 9.01 -14.87 11.41
N GLU A 187 8.96 -13.89 12.28
CA GLU A 187 9.49 -13.96 13.62
C GLU A 187 8.37 -13.69 14.63
N GLY A 188 8.25 -14.51 15.67
CA GLY A 188 7.21 -14.37 16.67
C GLY A 188 7.74 -14.54 18.08
N VAL A 189 7.13 -13.83 19.02
CA VAL A 189 7.49 -13.78 20.43
C VAL A 189 6.42 -14.48 21.26
N LEU A 190 6.84 -15.36 22.16
CA LEU A 190 5.96 -16.01 23.14
C LEU A 190 6.06 -15.31 24.50
N ASN A 191 4.91 -15.17 25.18
CA ASN A 191 4.86 -14.78 26.57
C ASN A 191 5.14 -15.97 27.53
N ASP A 192 5.16 -15.72 28.82
CA ASP A 192 5.46 -16.72 29.86
C ASP A 192 4.41 -17.85 29.95
N GLN A 193 3.23 -17.67 29.32
CA GLN A 193 2.18 -18.68 29.19
C GLN A 193 2.28 -19.44 27.86
N HIS A 194 3.37 -19.30 27.13
CA HIS A 194 3.58 -19.84 25.78
C HIS A 194 2.57 -19.37 24.72
N LEU A 195 1.90 -18.23 24.96
CA LEU A 195 1.00 -17.62 23.99
C LEU A 195 1.76 -16.62 23.11
N VAL A 196 1.41 -16.54 21.85
CA VAL A 196 2.02 -15.60 20.91
C VAL A 196 1.61 -14.18 21.27
N GLU A 197 2.56 -13.31 21.61
CA GLU A 197 2.27 -11.91 21.92
C GLU A 197 2.61 -10.95 20.79
N HIS A 198 3.50 -11.36 19.88
CA HIS A 198 3.94 -10.56 18.75
C HIS A 198 4.35 -11.47 17.58
N ILE A 199 4.08 -11.01 16.35
CA ILE A 199 4.61 -11.60 15.11
C ILE A 199 5.03 -10.45 14.20
N GLU A 200 6.18 -10.59 13.54
CA GLU A 200 6.63 -9.64 12.54
C GLU A 200 7.14 -10.32 11.28
N THR A 201 7.09 -9.59 10.17
CA THR A 201 7.74 -9.91 8.90
C THR A 201 8.27 -8.64 8.25
N TRP A 202 9.24 -8.79 7.39
CA TRP A 202 9.83 -7.67 6.65
C TRP A 202 9.40 -7.76 5.19
N LEU A 203 8.97 -6.62 4.66
CA LEU A 203 8.43 -6.48 3.31
C LEU A 203 9.13 -5.35 2.59
N SER A 204 9.41 -5.52 1.30
CA SER A 204 9.88 -4.41 0.47
C SER A 204 8.73 -3.45 0.18
N HIS A 205 8.98 -2.16 0.37
CA HIS A 205 8.01 -1.11 0.06
C HIS A 205 8.66 0.02 -0.77
N PRO A 206 8.05 0.47 -1.89
CA PRO A 206 8.70 1.41 -2.80
C PRO A 206 9.00 2.78 -2.17
N VAL A 207 8.17 3.27 -1.26
CA VAL A 207 8.41 4.55 -0.56
C VAL A 207 9.26 4.35 0.69
N ILE A 208 8.90 3.40 1.56
CA ILE A 208 9.52 3.23 2.89
C ILE A 208 10.85 2.45 2.82
N GLY A 209 10.95 1.46 1.94
CA GLY A 209 12.10 0.53 1.89
C GLY A 209 11.80 -0.80 2.56
N ASP A 210 12.78 -1.37 3.27
CA ASP A 210 12.57 -2.58 4.05
C ASP A 210 11.67 -2.23 5.25
N MET A 211 10.40 -2.55 5.12
CA MET A 211 9.34 -2.18 6.05
C MET A 211 8.94 -3.36 6.91
N VAL A 212 8.87 -3.14 8.22
CA VAL A 212 8.28 -4.14 9.12
C VAL A 212 6.76 -4.11 9.03
N TYR A 213 6.16 -5.28 8.92
CA TYR A 213 4.74 -5.52 9.09
C TYR A 213 4.57 -6.40 10.33
N GLU A 214 3.87 -5.91 11.34
CA GLU A 214 3.81 -6.52 12.65
C GLU A 214 2.38 -6.70 13.16
N ALA A 215 2.17 -7.68 14.04
CA ALA A 215 0.92 -7.96 14.71
C ALA A 215 1.16 -8.19 16.20
N ASP A 216 0.45 -7.47 17.06
CA ASP A 216 0.42 -7.66 18.51
C ASP A 216 -0.89 -8.33 18.93
N PHE A 217 -0.79 -9.24 19.89
CA PHE A 217 -1.89 -10.05 20.41
C PHE A 217 -1.97 -9.94 21.93
N SER A 218 -3.16 -9.66 22.44
CA SER A 218 -3.37 -9.55 23.90
C SER A 218 -4.77 -9.98 24.32
N GLY A 219 -4.97 -10.10 25.65
CA GLY A 219 -6.27 -10.40 26.24
C GLY A 219 -6.79 -11.81 25.88
N TYR A 220 -5.90 -12.81 25.87
CA TYR A 220 -6.26 -14.18 25.53
C TYR A 220 -7.39 -14.72 26.38
N LYS A 221 -8.42 -15.30 25.75
CA LYS A 221 -9.54 -16.01 26.36
C LYS A 221 -9.74 -17.36 25.67
N GLU A 222 -10.47 -18.22 26.35
CA GLU A 222 -10.91 -19.50 25.77
C GLU A 222 -12.18 -19.32 24.95
N PHE A 223 -12.17 -19.85 23.74
CA PHE A 223 -13.28 -19.91 22.82
C PHE A 223 -13.35 -21.33 22.23
N ALA A 224 -14.44 -22.06 22.46
CA ALA A 224 -14.68 -23.39 21.86
C ALA A 224 -13.46 -24.35 21.93
N GLY A 225 -12.73 -24.34 23.06
CA GLY A 225 -11.59 -25.22 23.32
C GLY A 225 -10.26 -24.76 22.73
N VAL A 226 -10.14 -23.49 22.29
CA VAL A 226 -8.90 -22.86 21.87
C VAL A 226 -8.70 -21.52 22.61
N ARG A 227 -7.46 -21.16 22.87
CA ARG A 227 -7.13 -19.81 23.36
C ARG A 227 -6.89 -18.88 22.18
N PHE A 228 -7.61 -17.76 22.14
CA PHE A 228 -7.50 -16.76 21.11
C PHE A 228 -7.42 -15.34 21.71
N PRO A 229 -6.64 -14.40 21.12
CA PRO A 229 -6.54 -13.04 21.63
C PRO A 229 -7.87 -12.30 21.42
N THR A 230 -8.27 -11.51 22.42
CA THR A 230 -9.42 -10.61 22.29
C THR A 230 -9.06 -9.27 21.71
N ARG A 231 -7.77 -8.92 21.60
CA ARG A 231 -7.28 -7.74 20.89
C ARG A 231 -6.18 -8.12 19.91
N ILE A 232 -6.31 -7.63 18.69
CA ILE A 232 -5.34 -7.78 17.61
C ILE A 232 -5.03 -6.39 17.06
N VAL A 233 -3.75 -6.04 17.00
CA VAL A 233 -3.29 -4.77 16.41
C VAL A 233 -2.24 -5.08 15.35
N HIS A 234 -2.52 -4.72 14.10
CA HIS A 234 -1.51 -4.77 13.05
C HIS A 234 -0.93 -3.38 12.81
N ARG A 235 0.39 -3.30 12.54
CA ARG A 235 1.07 -2.05 12.16
C ARG A 235 1.85 -2.23 10.87
N SER A 236 1.94 -1.13 10.13
CA SER A 236 2.75 -1.01 8.93
C SER A 236 3.28 0.41 8.82
N GLY A 237 4.54 0.58 8.49
CA GLY A 237 5.14 1.91 8.44
C GLY A 237 5.17 2.65 9.78
N GLY A 238 5.18 1.91 10.91
CA GLY A 238 5.23 2.47 12.27
C GLY A 238 3.88 2.82 12.89
N TYR A 239 2.78 2.77 12.13
CA TYR A 239 1.42 3.12 12.60
C TYR A 239 0.45 1.95 12.48
N PRO A 240 -0.62 1.92 13.29
CA PRO A 240 -1.68 0.92 13.14
C PRO A 240 -2.31 0.94 11.75
N VAL A 241 -2.56 -0.26 11.21
CA VAL A 241 -3.38 -0.48 10.00
C VAL A 241 -4.66 -1.26 10.33
N LEU A 242 -4.70 -1.92 11.50
CA LEU A 242 -5.85 -2.60 12.06
C LEU A 242 -5.75 -2.58 13.59
N ASP A 243 -6.86 -2.30 14.30
CA ASP A 243 -6.99 -2.46 15.74
C ASP A 243 -8.41 -2.97 16.05
N VAL A 244 -8.51 -4.24 16.40
CA VAL A 244 -9.80 -4.91 16.56
C VAL A 244 -9.92 -5.64 17.87
N THR A 245 -11.14 -5.59 18.43
CA THR A 245 -11.56 -6.41 19.58
C THR A 245 -12.38 -7.59 19.08
N ILE A 246 -11.90 -8.80 19.35
CA ILE A 246 -12.54 -10.06 18.95
C ILE A 246 -13.58 -10.44 20.00
N THR A 247 -14.78 -10.79 19.54
CA THR A 247 -15.93 -11.11 20.38
C THR A 247 -16.39 -12.55 20.23
N ASP A 248 -16.13 -13.20 19.10
CA ASP A 248 -16.49 -14.60 18.83
C ASP A 248 -15.39 -15.31 18.04
N VAL A 249 -15.15 -16.58 18.37
CA VAL A 249 -14.21 -17.45 17.65
C VAL A 249 -14.81 -18.82 17.50
N ARG A 250 -14.80 -19.36 16.29
CA ARG A 250 -15.27 -20.69 15.94
C ARG A 250 -14.18 -21.46 15.24
N THR A 251 -14.01 -22.71 15.60
CA THR A 251 -13.01 -23.59 15.00
C THR A 251 -13.67 -24.67 14.17
N ASN A 252 -12.94 -25.15 13.17
CA ASN A 252 -13.36 -26.26 12.30
C ASN A 252 -14.73 -26.01 11.63
N VAL A 253 -14.99 -24.73 11.30
CA VAL A 253 -16.19 -24.36 10.54
C VAL A 253 -16.07 -24.90 9.11
N PRO A 254 -17.17 -25.45 8.55
CA PRO A 254 -17.18 -25.82 7.13
C PRO A 254 -16.95 -24.60 6.26
N VAL A 255 -15.94 -24.66 5.38
CA VAL A 255 -15.62 -23.57 4.46
C VAL A 255 -15.46 -24.11 3.05
N LYS A 256 -15.84 -23.28 2.09
CA LYS A 256 -15.61 -23.53 0.67
C LYS A 256 -15.20 -22.22 0.02
N PHE A 257 -13.95 -22.16 -0.43
CA PHE A 257 -13.37 -20.99 -1.09
C PHE A 257 -13.08 -21.31 -2.56
N ASP A 258 -14.13 -21.58 -3.34
CA ASP A 258 -13.98 -21.84 -4.77
C ASP A 258 -13.57 -20.54 -5.49
N VAL A 259 -12.52 -20.62 -6.29
CA VAL A 259 -12.14 -19.52 -7.18
C VAL A 259 -13.21 -19.42 -8.27
N PRO A 260 -13.91 -18.29 -8.43
CA PRO A 260 -14.90 -18.13 -9.48
C PRO A 260 -14.28 -18.27 -10.87
N GLU A 261 -15.06 -18.81 -11.82
CA GLU A 261 -14.57 -19.05 -13.18
C GLU A 261 -14.13 -17.75 -13.86
N ALA A 262 -14.86 -16.65 -13.66
CA ALA A 262 -14.49 -15.34 -14.18
C ALA A 262 -13.10 -14.88 -13.69
N ILE A 263 -12.73 -15.22 -12.45
CA ILE A 263 -11.42 -14.90 -11.87
C ILE A 263 -10.33 -15.83 -12.41
N ARG A 264 -10.63 -17.12 -12.59
CA ARG A 264 -9.67 -18.07 -13.21
C ARG A 264 -9.31 -17.67 -14.65
N GLN A 265 -10.28 -17.13 -15.37
CA GLN A 265 -10.10 -16.68 -16.76
C GLN A 265 -9.56 -15.25 -16.89
N ALA A 266 -9.64 -14.44 -15.82
CA ALA A 266 -9.10 -13.09 -15.81
C ALA A 266 -7.58 -13.17 -15.99
N LYS A 267 -7.11 -12.60 -17.11
CA LYS A 267 -5.67 -12.38 -17.27
C LYS A 267 -5.27 -11.27 -16.28
N ALA A 268 -4.24 -11.53 -15.47
CA ALA A 268 -3.60 -10.45 -14.73
C ALA A 268 -3.29 -9.33 -15.76
N PRO A 269 -3.68 -8.08 -15.47
CA PRO A 269 -3.30 -6.96 -16.35
C PRO A 269 -1.78 -6.89 -16.35
N ALA A 270 -1.16 -7.43 -17.41
CA ALA A 270 0.25 -7.16 -17.64
C ALA A 270 0.36 -5.65 -17.89
N PRO A 271 1.34 -4.95 -17.26
CA PRO A 271 1.58 -3.58 -17.62
C PRO A 271 1.88 -3.53 -19.13
N GLY A 272 0.89 -3.07 -19.89
CA GLY A 272 1.05 -2.84 -21.32
C GLY A 272 2.05 -1.71 -21.55
N PRO A 273 2.58 -1.57 -22.79
CA PRO A 273 3.42 -0.45 -23.11
C PRO A 273 2.63 0.85 -22.87
N ILE A 274 3.25 1.83 -22.23
CA ILE A 274 2.67 3.16 -22.09
C ILE A 274 2.62 3.79 -23.48
N VAL A 275 1.41 4.11 -23.94
CA VAL A 275 1.16 4.83 -25.19
C VAL A 275 0.84 6.28 -24.84
N PRO A 276 1.78 7.24 -25.06
CA PRO A 276 1.55 8.64 -24.72
C PRO A 276 0.37 9.22 -25.50
N GLU A 277 -0.54 9.89 -24.80
CA GLU A 277 -1.69 10.59 -25.38
C GLU A 277 -1.39 12.09 -25.45
N ARG A 278 -1.32 12.65 -26.66
CA ARG A 278 -1.03 14.08 -26.84
C ARG A 278 -2.27 14.90 -26.49
N VAL A 279 -2.12 15.80 -25.52
CA VAL A 279 -3.18 16.75 -25.10
C VAL A 279 -2.97 18.11 -25.76
N PHE A 280 -1.72 18.54 -25.81
CA PHE A 280 -1.31 19.79 -26.43
C PHE A 280 0.08 19.63 -27.05
N ASP A 281 0.54 20.61 -27.82
CA ASP A 281 1.91 20.60 -28.33
C ASP A 281 2.91 20.59 -27.17
N GLY A 282 3.75 19.53 -27.08
CA GLY A 282 4.71 19.34 -25.99
C GLY A 282 4.06 19.00 -24.64
N VAL A 283 2.80 18.52 -24.60
CA VAL A 283 2.12 18.03 -23.39
C VAL A 283 1.45 16.71 -23.66
N TRP A 284 1.77 15.67 -22.91
CA TRP A 284 1.22 14.33 -23.07
C TRP A 284 0.78 13.74 -21.72
N ILE A 285 -0.28 12.97 -21.76
CA ILE A 285 -0.67 12.06 -20.70
C ILE A 285 0.04 10.73 -20.90
N MET A 286 0.62 10.20 -19.81
CA MET A 286 1.09 8.83 -19.68
C MET A 286 -0.02 8.03 -18.99
N PRO A 287 -0.85 7.27 -19.72
CA PRO A 287 -2.04 6.64 -19.18
C PRO A 287 -1.72 5.57 -18.14
N GLY A 288 -2.69 5.28 -17.28
CA GLY A 288 -2.63 4.29 -16.21
C GLY A 288 -3.86 4.40 -15.32
N GLY A 289 -3.93 3.61 -14.24
CA GLY A 289 -4.94 3.77 -13.19
C GLY A 289 -4.85 5.15 -12.55
N ALA A 290 -3.62 5.57 -12.21
CA ALA A 290 -3.24 6.95 -12.03
C ALA A 290 -2.35 7.39 -13.21
N LYS A 291 -2.48 8.64 -13.64
CA LYS A 291 -1.72 9.19 -14.77
C LYS A 291 -0.40 9.80 -14.32
N SER A 292 0.52 9.96 -15.26
CA SER A 292 1.57 10.97 -15.16
C SER A 292 1.42 11.93 -16.33
N VAL A 293 1.87 13.16 -16.20
CA VAL A 293 1.83 14.13 -17.30
C VAL A 293 3.25 14.54 -17.67
N LEU A 294 3.59 14.41 -18.96
CA LEU A 294 4.86 14.86 -19.52
C LEU A 294 4.70 16.26 -20.08
N VAL A 295 5.62 17.16 -19.73
CA VAL A 295 5.74 18.50 -20.28
C VAL A 295 7.13 18.70 -20.88
N GLU A 296 7.18 19.03 -22.17
CA GLU A 296 8.40 19.25 -22.93
C GLU A 296 8.82 20.72 -22.89
N PHE A 297 10.05 20.98 -22.47
CA PHE A 297 10.76 22.25 -22.58
C PHE A 297 11.80 22.17 -23.70
N ARG A 298 12.41 23.30 -24.03
CA ARG A 298 13.38 23.38 -25.13
C ARG A 298 14.56 22.43 -24.94
N ASP A 299 15.09 22.30 -23.72
CA ASP A 299 16.31 21.55 -23.40
C ASP A 299 16.10 20.39 -22.39
N HIS A 300 14.90 20.24 -21.84
CA HIS A 300 14.59 19.22 -20.84
C HIS A 300 13.10 18.84 -20.81
N LEU A 301 12.80 17.85 -20.00
CA LEU A 301 11.46 17.34 -19.75
C LEU A 301 11.11 17.44 -18.27
N ILE A 302 9.83 17.67 -17.98
CA ILE A 302 9.24 17.61 -16.64
C ILE A 302 8.14 16.55 -16.65
N VAL A 303 8.14 15.68 -15.66
CA VAL A 303 7.05 14.72 -15.42
C VAL A 303 6.29 15.12 -14.16
N VAL A 304 4.97 15.07 -14.18
CA VAL A 304 4.11 15.31 -13.03
C VAL A 304 3.56 13.98 -12.55
N ASP A 305 3.79 13.66 -11.29
CA ASP A 305 3.52 12.44 -10.55
C ASP A 305 4.17 11.15 -11.10
N ALA A 306 4.47 10.26 -10.17
CA ALA A 306 5.12 8.99 -10.39
C ALA A 306 4.36 7.85 -9.68
N PRO A 307 3.12 7.54 -10.12
CA PRO A 307 2.28 6.51 -9.52
C PRO A 307 2.78 5.08 -9.81
N ASP A 308 2.19 4.10 -9.12
CA ASP A 308 2.27 2.65 -9.38
C ASP A 308 3.70 2.07 -9.38
N GLY A 309 4.66 2.72 -8.71
CA GLY A 309 5.97 2.16 -8.41
C GLY A 309 7.01 2.16 -9.52
N GLU A 310 8.09 1.39 -9.30
CA GLU A 310 9.28 1.36 -10.18
C GLU A 310 8.95 0.84 -11.58
N ALA A 311 8.23 -0.27 -11.69
CA ALA A 311 7.99 -0.91 -12.99
C ALA A 311 7.23 0.01 -13.96
N ARG A 312 6.17 0.69 -13.46
CA ARG A 312 5.44 1.67 -14.27
C ARG A 312 6.30 2.88 -14.60
N SER A 313 7.07 3.39 -13.65
CA SER A 313 7.96 4.54 -13.88
C SER A 313 9.02 4.24 -14.94
N ILE A 314 9.57 3.02 -14.96
CA ILE A 314 10.46 2.53 -16.03
C ILE A 314 9.74 2.57 -17.39
N ALA A 315 8.53 2.02 -17.46
CA ALA A 315 7.76 2.01 -18.70
C ALA A 315 7.43 3.43 -19.21
N VAL A 316 7.12 4.37 -18.30
CA VAL A 316 6.93 5.79 -18.63
C VAL A 316 8.24 6.41 -19.14
N ILE A 317 9.36 6.22 -18.45
CA ILE A 317 10.66 6.75 -18.87
C ILE A 317 11.05 6.21 -20.24
N ASP A 318 10.84 4.94 -20.50
CA ASP A 318 11.13 4.32 -21.79
C ASP A 318 10.23 4.87 -22.92
N ALA A 319 8.94 5.10 -22.64
CA ALA A 319 8.03 5.74 -23.58
C ALA A 319 8.44 7.19 -23.86
N VAL A 320 8.83 7.94 -22.83
CA VAL A 320 9.32 9.32 -22.93
C VAL A 320 10.61 9.39 -23.76
N LYS A 321 11.58 8.51 -23.53
CA LYS A 321 12.85 8.45 -24.29
C LYS A 321 12.60 8.11 -25.77
N LYS A 322 11.57 7.33 -26.09
CA LYS A 322 11.17 7.05 -27.49
C LYS A 322 10.46 8.25 -28.12
N LEU A 323 9.62 8.94 -27.36
CA LEU A 323 8.85 10.09 -27.83
C LEU A 323 9.73 11.33 -28.05
N VAL A 324 10.64 11.60 -27.12
CA VAL A 324 11.53 12.77 -27.11
C VAL A 324 12.98 12.33 -26.79
N PRO A 325 13.70 11.71 -27.74
CA PRO A 325 14.92 10.96 -27.48
C PRO A 325 16.11 11.77 -26.94
N ASN A 326 16.17 13.05 -27.21
CA ASN A 326 17.37 13.86 -26.98
C ASN A 326 17.26 14.83 -25.78
N LYS A 327 16.23 14.69 -24.95
CA LYS A 327 16.01 15.56 -23.80
C LYS A 327 15.97 14.76 -22.50
N PRO A 328 16.72 15.17 -21.47
CA PRO A 328 16.67 14.52 -20.17
C PRO A 328 15.38 14.88 -19.43
N ILE A 329 14.84 13.95 -18.65
CA ILE A 329 13.86 14.26 -17.60
C ILE A 329 14.63 14.93 -16.47
N ARG A 330 14.54 16.26 -16.38
CA ARG A 330 15.29 17.06 -15.39
C ARG A 330 14.55 17.14 -14.05
N TYR A 331 13.22 17.14 -14.08
CA TYR A 331 12.39 17.26 -12.90
C TYR A 331 11.25 16.23 -12.91
N VAL A 332 10.93 15.73 -11.74
CA VAL A 332 9.66 15.05 -11.47
C VAL A 332 8.95 15.84 -10.38
N ILE A 333 7.74 16.33 -10.67
CA ILE A 333 6.91 17.08 -9.73
C ILE A 333 6.01 16.08 -9.04
N ASN A 334 6.06 16.05 -7.72
CA ASN A 334 5.16 15.27 -6.87
C ASN A 334 4.07 16.18 -6.33
N THR A 335 2.82 15.93 -6.69
CA THR A 335 1.68 16.76 -6.29
C THR A 335 1.44 16.73 -4.79
N HIS A 336 1.66 15.56 -4.15
CA HIS A 336 1.58 15.37 -2.70
C HIS A 336 2.24 14.03 -2.28
N SER A 337 2.35 13.79 -0.96
CA SER A 337 3.17 12.69 -0.43
C SER A 337 2.49 11.33 -0.36
N HIS A 338 1.25 11.16 -0.81
CA HIS A 338 0.58 9.87 -0.78
C HIS A 338 1.30 8.84 -1.66
N PHE A 339 1.25 7.57 -1.26
CA PHE A 339 2.09 6.54 -1.86
C PHE A 339 1.70 6.20 -3.29
N ASP A 340 0.45 6.35 -3.66
CA ASP A 340 -0.04 6.20 -5.03
C ASP A 340 0.44 7.30 -5.99
N HIS A 341 0.98 8.42 -5.47
CA HIS A 341 1.63 9.49 -6.25
C HIS A 341 3.15 9.48 -6.13
N ALA A 342 3.69 8.92 -5.05
CA ALA A 342 5.11 9.01 -4.70
C ALA A 342 5.91 7.72 -4.96
N SER A 343 5.26 6.59 -5.19
CA SER A 343 5.91 5.27 -5.21
C SER A 343 6.94 5.07 -6.32
N GLY A 344 6.87 5.84 -7.40
CA GLY A 344 7.82 5.78 -8.50
C GLY A 344 8.90 6.89 -8.50
N LEU A 345 8.83 7.87 -7.58
CA LEU A 345 9.73 9.03 -7.57
C LEU A 345 11.22 8.65 -7.54
N ARG A 346 11.57 7.59 -6.81
CA ARG A 346 12.94 7.09 -6.70
C ARG A 346 13.51 6.61 -8.03
N THR A 347 12.66 6.12 -8.93
CA THR A 347 13.06 5.72 -10.28
C THR A 347 13.53 6.92 -11.10
N TYR A 348 12.82 8.04 -11.01
CA TYR A 348 13.23 9.29 -11.66
C TYR A 348 14.50 9.89 -11.02
N ALA A 349 14.62 9.84 -9.70
CA ALA A 349 15.83 10.24 -9.00
C ALA A 349 17.07 9.40 -9.43
N ALA A 350 16.88 8.11 -9.70
CA ALA A 350 17.92 7.24 -10.25
C ALA A 350 18.38 7.66 -11.67
N GLU A 351 17.48 8.20 -12.48
CA GLU A 351 17.82 8.80 -13.80
C GLU A 351 18.49 10.19 -13.67
N GLY A 352 18.53 10.75 -12.46
CA GLY A 352 19.16 12.05 -12.18
C GLY A 352 18.17 13.23 -12.16
N ALA A 353 16.85 12.95 -12.18
CA ALA A 353 15.86 14.00 -12.04
C ALA A 353 15.81 14.54 -10.61
N THR A 354 15.59 15.85 -10.48
CA THR A 354 15.29 16.51 -9.20
C THR A 354 13.80 16.28 -8.86
N VAL A 355 13.53 15.83 -7.65
CA VAL A 355 12.18 15.68 -7.13
C VAL A 355 11.69 17.02 -6.59
N VAL A 356 10.69 17.59 -7.25
CA VAL A 356 10.04 18.84 -6.85
C VAL A 356 8.78 18.50 -6.07
N THR A 357 8.68 18.91 -4.82
CA THR A 357 7.54 18.62 -3.94
C THR A 357 7.29 19.80 -3.00
N HIS A 358 6.20 19.77 -2.25
CA HIS A 358 6.01 20.76 -1.18
C HIS A 358 7.16 20.69 -0.17
N HIS A 359 7.66 21.84 0.29
CA HIS A 359 8.84 21.88 1.18
C HIS A 359 8.64 21.04 2.46
N GLY A 360 7.40 20.97 2.99
CA GLY A 360 7.06 20.18 4.16
C GLY A 360 7.15 18.66 3.96
N ASN A 361 7.17 18.16 2.72
CA ASN A 361 7.29 16.74 2.43
C ASN A 361 8.77 16.27 2.40
N ILE A 362 9.72 17.19 2.22
CA ILE A 362 11.15 16.83 2.07
C ILE A 362 11.69 16.06 3.28
N PRO A 363 11.49 16.51 4.55
CA PRO A 363 12.01 15.78 5.70
C PRO A 363 11.47 14.34 5.79
N TYR A 364 10.20 14.13 5.43
CA TYR A 364 9.62 12.80 5.38
C TYR A 364 10.31 11.91 4.32
N PHE A 365 10.45 12.41 3.09
CA PHE A 365 11.13 11.64 2.04
C PHE A 365 12.60 11.37 2.38
N GLU A 366 13.34 12.35 2.91
CA GLU A 366 14.72 12.15 3.35
C GLU A 366 14.82 11.05 4.43
N GLN A 367 13.91 11.06 5.40
CA GLN A 367 13.85 10.05 6.45
C GLN A 367 13.59 8.66 5.88
N VAL A 368 12.50 8.46 5.11
CA VAL A 368 12.11 7.12 4.64
C VAL A 368 13.05 6.61 3.53
N TRP A 369 13.68 7.51 2.75
CA TRP A 369 14.61 7.11 1.71
C TRP A 369 16.03 6.82 2.22
N SER A 370 16.36 7.22 3.44
CA SER A 370 17.61 6.83 4.11
C SER A 370 17.58 5.41 4.65
N GLY A 371 16.39 4.81 4.79
CA GLY A 371 16.22 3.45 5.28
C GLY A 371 16.78 2.37 4.36
N PRO A 372 17.02 1.16 4.87
CA PRO A 372 17.54 0.04 4.09
C PRO A 372 16.58 -0.39 2.99
N ARG A 373 17.15 -0.95 1.89
CA ARG A 373 16.44 -1.54 0.77
C ARG A 373 17.18 -2.79 0.31
N THR A 374 17.24 -3.77 1.21
CA THR A 374 18.01 -5.00 1.02
C THR A 374 17.17 -6.16 0.51
N ILE A 375 15.85 -6.12 0.76
CA ILE A 375 14.91 -7.16 0.34
C ILE A 375 14.72 -7.11 -1.18
N ASP A 376 14.42 -5.91 -1.71
CA ASP A 376 14.29 -5.66 -3.15
C ASP A 376 14.86 -4.27 -3.47
N PRO A 377 16.16 -4.18 -3.73
CA PRO A 377 16.82 -2.92 -4.03
C PRO A 377 16.27 -2.30 -5.32
N ASP A 378 15.69 -1.10 -5.24
CA ASP A 378 15.22 -0.35 -6.40
C ASP A 378 16.38 0.25 -7.23
N ARG A 379 16.08 0.88 -8.37
CA ARG A 379 17.06 1.53 -9.24
C ARG A 379 17.93 2.56 -8.51
N LEU A 380 17.32 3.35 -7.62
CA LEU A 380 18.08 4.37 -6.89
C LEU A 380 19.09 3.73 -5.95
N ALA A 381 18.67 2.69 -5.19
CA ALA A 381 19.58 1.93 -4.33
C ALA A 381 20.72 1.28 -5.12
N ARG A 382 20.41 0.65 -6.26
CA ARG A 382 21.41 0.03 -7.15
C ARG A 382 22.35 1.04 -7.81
N SER A 383 21.89 2.27 -8.06
CA SER A 383 22.69 3.30 -8.73
C SER A 383 23.73 3.96 -7.83
N GLY A 384 23.59 3.86 -6.52
CA GLY A 384 24.42 4.57 -5.54
C GLY A 384 24.23 6.08 -5.55
N ARG A 385 23.29 6.64 -6.33
CA ARG A 385 23.00 8.07 -6.39
C ARG A 385 22.23 8.53 -5.16
N ARG A 386 22.42 9.79 -4.80
CA ARG A 386 21.55 10.47 -3.83
C ARG A 386 20.46 11.23 -4.59
N ALA A 387 19.25 11.19 -4.06
CA ALA A 387 18.15 12.00 -4.57
C ALA A 387 18.41 13.50 -4.30
N THR A 388 17.97 14.33 -5.21
CA THR A 388 17.95 15.78 -5.06
C THR A 388 16.50 16.23 -4.96
N PHE A 389 16.21 17.06 -3.94
CA PHE A 389 14.89 17.63 -3.72
C PHE A 389 14.89 19.14 -3.95
N GLU A 390 13.79 19.66 -4.49
CA GLU A 390 13.49 21.09 -4.56
C GLU A 390 12.12 21.32 -3.90
N GLY A 391 12.10 22.14 -2.85
CA GLY A 391 10.89 22.43 -2.08
C GLY A 391 10.11 23.60 -2.64
N VAL A 392 8.80 23.41 -2.88
CA VAL A 392 7.87 24.47 -3.23
C VAL A 392 7.28 25.08 -1.96
N ASN A 393 7.41 26.39 -1.81
CA ASN A 393 6.77 27.18 -0.77
C ASN A 393 6.00 28.34 -1.44
N GLY A 394 4.66 28.22 -1.52
CA GLY A 394 3.82 29.15 -2.27
C GLY A 394 3.79 28.84 -3.76
N SER A 395 4.78 29.21 -4.53
CA SER A 395 4.86 28.87 -5.95
C SER A 395 6.28 28.71 -6.48
N ARG A 396 6.42 27.96 -7.59
CA ARG A 396 7.65 27.76 -8.33
C ARG A 396 7.40 27.85 -9.83
N THR A 397 8.16 28.69 -10.54
CA THR A 397 8.06 28.83 -12.00
C THR A 397 9.25 28.14 -12.68
N PHE A 398 8.94 27.33 -13.70
CA PHE A 398 9.91 26.81 -14.68
C PHE A 398 9.68 27.54 -16.01
N SER A 399 10.75 27.94 -16.70
CA SER A 399 10.64 28.61 -17.99
C SER A 399 11.93 28.44 -18.81
N ASP A 400 11.76 28.25 -20.12
CA ASP A 400 12.85 28.25 -21.11
C ASP A 400 12.75 29.40 -22.09
N GLY A 401 11.90 30.41 -21.79
CA GLY A 401 11.61 31.54 -22.65
C GLY A 401 10.50 31.28 -23.69
N VAL A 402 10.13 30.03 -23.94
CA VAL A 402 9.04 29.62 -24.87
C VAL A 402 7.85 29.08 -24.12
N ARG A 403 8.10 28.17 -23.19
CA ARG A 403 7.11 27.57 -22.30
C ARG A 403 7.31 28.01 -20.86
N ARG A 404 6.21 28.21 -20.17
CA ARG A 404 6.16 28.49 -18.74
C ARG A 404 5.26 27.47 -18.06
N LEU A 405 5.74 26.88 -16.97
CA LEU A 405 5.00 26.01 -16.06
C LEU A 405 5.11 26.60 -14.67
N VAL A 406 4.01 26.71 -13.97
CA VAL A 406 3.98 27.22 -12.59
C VAL A 406 3.36 26.17 -11.68
N VAL A 407 4.10 25.81 -10.65
CA VAL A 407 3.63 24.95 -9.57
C VAL A 407 3.12 25.85 -8.46
N TYR A 408 1.89 25.64 -7.99
CA TYR A 408 1.29 26.37 -6.90
C TYR A 408 0.99 25.43 -5.73
N HIS A 409 1.35 25.85 -4.53
CA HIS A 409 0.82 25.29 -3.30
C HIS A 409 -0.52 25.98 -2.98
N TYR A 410 -1.55 25.21 -2.67
CA TYR A 410 -2.85 25.72 -2.24
C TYR A 410 -3.21 25.15 -0.85
N ALA A 411 -2.84 25.91 0.18
CA ALA A 411 -2.96 25.53 1.59
C ALA A 411 -4.43 25.35 2.02
N GLY A 412 -4.66 24.54 3.05
CA GLY A 412 -5.97 24.31 3.65
C GLY A 412 -6.75 23.13 3.05
N ASN A 413 -6.08 22.29 2.28
CA ASN A 413 -6.67 21.07 1.74
C ASN A 413 -6.74 19.98 2.81
N PHE A 414 -7.89 19.30 2.94
CA PHE A 414 -8.07 18.22 3.92
C PHE A 414 -7.40 16.89 3.50
N HIS A 415 -7.13 16.73 2.20
CA HIS A 415 -6.48 15.53 1.69
C HIS A 415 -4.99 15.47 2.06
N ASN A 416 -4.29 16.59 1.86
CA ASN A 416 -2.88 16.75 2.24
C ASN A 416 -2.54 18.24 2.36
N PRO A 417 -1.84 18.69 3.42
CA PRO A 417 -1.52 20.11 3.60
C PRO A 417 -0.49 20.60 2.58
N GLY A 418 0.28 19.70 1.98
CA GLY A 418 1.31 20.00 0.97
C GLY A 418 0.85 19.81 -0.47
N MET A 419 -0.45 19.96 -0.76
CA MET A 419 -1.00 19.80 -2.11
C MET A 419 -0.44 20.83 -3.09
N LEU A 420 0.05 20.34 -4.22
CA LEU A 420 0.53 21.15 -5.34
C LEU A 420 -0.36 20.92 -6.57
N MET A 421 -0.61 22.01 -7.31
CA MET A 421 -1.19 21.96 -8.65
C MET A 421 -0.22 22.58 -9.65
N VAL A 422 -0.27 22.12 -10.89
CA VAL A 422 0.66 22.55 -11.95
C VAL A 422 -0.12 23.24 -13.06
N HIS A 423 0.25 24.48 -13.37
CA HIS A 423 -0.43 25.29 -14.36
C HIS A 423 0.51 25.63 -15.54
N LEU A 424 -0.01 25.47 -16.74
CA LEU A 424 0.58 25.84 -18.02
C LEU A 424 -0.21 27.03 -18.57
N PRO A 425 0.22 28.29 -18.30
CA PRO A 425 -0.59 29.48 -18.59
C PRO A 425 -0.89 29.71 -20.07
N LYS A 426 0.08 29.44 -20.94
CA LYS A 426 -0.07 29.60 -22.40
C LYS A 426 -1.03 28.58 -22.97
N GLU A 427 -0.92 27.34 -22.51
CA GLU A 427 -1.72 26.20 -22.91
C GLU A 427 -3.10 26.19 -22.24
N ARG A 428 -3.28 26.99 -21.17
CA ARG A 428 -4.48 27.07 -20.34
C ARG A 428 -4.86 25.72 -19.71
N ILE A 429 -3.83 24.94 -19.39
CA ILE A 429 -3.95 23.59 -18.78
C ILE A 429 -3.63 23.67 -17.30
N LEU A 430 -4.47 23.05 -16.46
CA LEU A 430 -4.22 22.80 -15.06
C LEU A 430 -4.11 21.30 -14.80
N ILE A 431 -3.05 20.86 -14.13
CA ILE A 431 -2.85 19.49 -13.69
C ILE A 431 -3.04 19.46 -12.17
N GLU A 432 -3.87 18.57 -11.67
CA GLU A 432 -4.16 18.41 -10.25
C GLU A 432 -4.25 16.93 -9.87
N ALA A 433 -4.23 16.65 -8.56
CA ALA A 433 -4.43 15.32 -8.01
C ALA A 433 -5.35 15.38 -6.78
N ASP A 434 -6.29 14.45 -6.69
CA ASP A 434 -7.09 14.07 -5.51
C ASP A 434 -8.00 15.15 -4.89
N SER A 435 -7.95 16.38 -5.39
CA SER A 435 -8.91 17.41 -4.98
C SER A 435 -10.18 17.42 -5.83
N PHE A 436 -10.08 16.87 -7.04
CA PHE A 436 -11.18 16.68 -7.96
C PHE A 436 -10.94 15.42 -8.81
N THR A 437 -11.51 14.30 -8.41
CA THR A 437 -11.51 13.08 -9.23
C THR A 437 -12.83 12.97 -9.98
N PRO A 438 -12.90 13.42 -11.26
CA PRO A 438 -14.16 13.45 -12.00
C PRO A 438 -14.78 12.06 -12.14
N ALA A 439 -16.07 11.95 -11.86
CA ALA A 439 -16.85 10.77 -12.16
C ALA A 439 -17.01 10.58 -13.68
N ALA A 440 -17.57 9.44 -14.09
CA ALA A 440 -17.78 9.12 -15.51
C ALA A 440 -18.66 10.18 -16.20
N THR A 441 -19.65 10.71 -15.47
CA THR A 441 -20.59 11.75 -15.92
C THR A 441 -20.71 12.86 -14.87
N ASN A 442 -21.17 14.04 -15.29
CA ASN A 442 -21.27 15.23 -14.42
C ASN A 442 -22.44 15.21 -13.43
N ASP A 443 -23.36 14.27 -13.55
CA ASP A 443 -24.48 14.05 -12.62
C ASP A 443 -24.10 13.12 -11.46
N GLN A 444 -22.93 12.53 -11.49
CA GLN A 444 -22.39 11.70 -10.42
C GLN A 444 -21.42 12.51 -9.55
N ALA A 445 -21.44 12.25 -8.24
CA ALA A 445 -20.52 12.89 -7.31
C ALA A 445 -19.06 12.51 -7.64
N PRO A 446 -18.14 13.48 -7.74
CA PRO A 446 -16.73 13.19 -7.94
C PRO A 446 -16.09 12.60 -6.68
N GLY A 447 -14.96 11.91 -6.85
CA GLY A 447 -14.05 11.65 -5.71
C GLY A 447 -13.40 12.94 -5.22
N GLY A 448 -12.97 12.95 -3.95
CA GLY A 448 -12.37 14.14 -3.36
C GLY A 448 -13.36 15.29 -3.07
N VAL A 449 -14.66 15.00 -3.02
CA VAL A 449 -15.74 16.00 -2.89
C VAL A 449 -15.55 16.96 -1.71
N VAL A 450 -14.93 16.52 -0.64
CA VAL A 450 -14.60 17.34 0.54
C VAL A 450 -13.64 18.50 0.21
N ASN A 451 -12.79 18.32 -0.79
CA ASN A 451 -11.80 19.30 -1.24
C ASN A 451 -12.22 20.07 -2.48
N LEU A 452 -13.34 19.69 -3.11
CA LEU A 452 -13.80 20.20 -4.40
C LEU A 452 -13.98 21.72 -4.39
N VAL A 453 -14.72 22.23 -3.41
CA VAL A 453 -14.99 23.69 -3.29
C VAL A 453 -13.71 24.45 -2.98
N HIS A 454 -12.89 23.92 -2.09
CA HIS A 454 -11.61 24.51 -1.73
C HIS A 454 -10.66 24.61 -2.95
N PHE A 455 -10.60 23.55 -3.75
CA PHE A 455 -9.82 23.54 -4.99
C PHE A 455 -10.37 24.56 -6.01
N TYR A 456 -11.68 24.54 -6.27
CA TYR A 456 -12.33 25.51 -7.15
C TYR A 456 -12.01 26.96 -6.71
N GLN A 457 -12.21 27.28 -5.42
CA GLN A 457 -11.91 28.60 -4.87
C GLN A 457 -10.42 28.96 -4.95
N ALA A 458 -9.50 27.99 -4.85
CA ALA A 458 -8.07 28.23 -5.03
C ALA A 458 -7.75 28.66 -6.48
N VAL A 459 -8.34 27.99 -7.47
CA VAL A 459 -8.18 28.34 -8.90
C VAL A 459 -8.72 29.76 -9.16
N GLU A 460 -9.92 30.09 -8.67
CA GLU A 460 -10.54 31.41 -8.81
C GLU A 460 -9.71 32.51 -8.11
N ARG A 461 -9.27 32.27 -6.88
CA ARG A 461 -8.46 33.24 -6.09
C ARG A 461 -7.13 33.56 -6.78
N LEU A 462 -6.50 32.57 -7.40
CA LEU A 462 -5.25 32.73 -8.14
C LEU A 462 -5.50 33.29 -9.56
N ARG A 463 -6.77 33.45 -9.97
CA ARG A 463 -7.17 33.93 -11.30
C ARG A 463 -6.46 33.20 -12.44
N LEU A 464 -6.36 31.86 -12.31
CA LEU A 464 -5.67 31.06 -13.32
C LEU A 464 -6.53 30.98 -14.60
N PRO A 465 -5.96 31.30 -15.77
CA PRO A 465 -6.62 31.09 -17.04
C PRO A 465 -6.60 29.59 -17.39
N VAL A 466 -7.66 28.87 -17.05
CA VAL A 466 -7.80 27.43 -17.25
C VAL A 466 -8.93 27.14 -18.23
N GLU A 467 -8.66 26.34 -19.25
CA GLU A 467 -9.67 25.76 -20.16
C GLU A 467 -9.80 24.26 -19.89
N GLN A 468 -8.68 23.58 -19.73
CA GLN A 468 -8.62 22.13 -19.55
C GLN A 468 -7.96 21.77 -18.21
N ILE A 469 -8.53 20.81 -17.52
CA ILE A 469 -7.95 20.20 -16.31
C ILE A 469 -7.57 18.77 -16.63
N ILE A 470 -6.34 18.38 -16.27
CA ILE A 470 -5.84 17.02 -16.33
C ILE A 470 -5.74 16.50 -14.89
N PRO A 471 -6.78 15.82 -14.37
CA PRO A 471 -6.69 15.15 -13.10
C PRO A 471 -5.78 13.92 -13.20
N ILE A 472 -4.97 13.67 -12.18
CA ILE A 472 -4.17 12.43 -12.13
C ILE A 472 -5.09 11.20 -12.04
N HIS A 473 -6.21 11.33 -11.33
CA HIS A 473 -7.29 10.34 -11.31
C HIS A 473 -8.53 10.79 -12.09
N GLY A 474 -9.22 9.84 -12.74
CA GLY A 474 -10.44 10.13 -13.48
C GLY A 474 -10.23 10.61 -14.93
N ARG A 475 -11.25 11.18 -15.55
CA ARG A 475 -11.22 11.65 -16.95
C ARG A 475 -10.70 13.10 -17.07
N LEU A 476 -10.32 13.49 -18.29
CA LEU A 476 -10.06 14.90 -18.58
C LEU A 476 -11.37 15.70 -18.48
N VAL A 477 -11.25 16.92 -17.99
CA VAL A 477 -12.38 17.83 -17.77
C VAL A 477 -12.03 19.26 -18.13
N THR A 478 -13.06 20.12 -18.20
CA THR A 478 -12.93 21.56 -18.42
C THR A 478 -13.10 22.34 -17.12
N MET A 479 -12.80 23.62 -17.13
CA MET A 479 -13.11 24.50 -16.01
C MET A 479 -14.63 24.61 -15.76
N ASP A 480 -15.46 24.44 -16.80
CA ASP A 480 -16.92 24.41 -16.66
C ASP A 480 -17.42 23.13 -15.98
N ASP A 481 -16.76 21.99 -16.23
CA ASP A 481 -17.04 20.75 -15.48
C ASP A 481 -16.73 20.92 -13.98
N LEU A 482 -15.59 21.52 -13.64
CA LEU A 482 -15.23 21.82 -12.24
C LEU A 482 -16.24 22.78 -11.58
N ARG A 483 -16.64 23.84 -12.27
CA ARG A 483 -17.64 24.79 -11.78
C ARG A 483 -18.98 24.10 -11.55
N THR A 484 -19.41 23.27 -12.49
CA THR A 484 -20.67 22.51 -12.42
C THR A 484 -20.61 21.52 -11.25
N ALA A 485 -19.51 20.79 -11.10
CA ALA A 485 -19.34 19.87 -9.98
C ALA A 485 -19.36 20.61 -8.62
N ALA A 486 -18.66 21.75 -8.51
CA ALA A 486 -18.66 22.56 -7.30
C ALA A 486 -20.06 23.11 -6.97
N ALA A 487 -20.85 23.49 -7.97
CA ALA A 487 -22.23 23.95 -7.77
C ALA A 487 -23.17 22.81 -7.33
N ASN A 488 -23.03 21.62 -7.93
CA ASN A 488 -23.92 20.48 -7.67
C ASN A 488 -23.60 19.76 -6.36
N PHE A 489 -22.32 19.64 -6.00
CA PHE A 489 -21.85 18.80 -4.90
C PHE A 489 -21.13 19.58 -3.80
N GLY A 490 -20.76 20.83 -4.03
CA GLY A 490 -19.98 21.63 -3.07
C GLY A 490 -20.71 22.00 -1.79
N ASN A 491 -22.04 22.02 -1.80
CA ASN A 491 -22.89 22.27 -0.62
C ASN A 491 -23.30 20.98 0.08
N THR A 492 -22.80 19.83 -0.38
CA THR A 492 -23.12 18.54 0.24
C THR A 492 -22.37 18.45 1.56
N GLN A 493 -23.04 18.70 2.67
CA GLN A 493 -22.55 18.47 4.03
C GLN A 493 -22.43 16.95 4.30
N LEU A 494 -21.61 16.26 3.51
CA LEU A 494 -21.43 14.81 3.61
C LEU A 494 -20.79 14.39 4.94
N TRP A 495 -20.20 15.35 5.66
CA TRP A 495 -19.51 15.15 6.95
C TRP A 495 -20.30 15.66 8.16
N GLU A 496 -21.48 16.24 8.00
CA GLU A 496 -22.30 16.75 9.11
C GLU A 496 -23.36 15.75 9.60
N ARG A 497 -23.33 14.51 9.16
CA ARG A 497 -24.32 13.48 9.55
C ARG A 497 -23.71 12.36 10.39
#